data_d0c69793d457329820c28f182e461786
#
_entry.id   d0c69793d457329820c28f182e461786
#
_cell.length_a   1.000
_cell.length_b   1.000
_cell.length_c   1.000
_cell.angle_alpha   90.00
_cell.angle_beta   90.00
_cell.angle_gamma   90.00
#
_symmetry.space_group_name_H-M   'P 1'
#
loop_
_entity.id
_entity.type
_entity.pdbx_description
1 polymer ?
#
loop_
_entity_poly.entity_id
_entity_poly.type
_entity_poly.pdbx_seq_one_letter_code
_entity_poly.pdbx_strand_id
1 'polypeptide(L)'
;MLLYFFTNSLKLSKSFLENLVDRDLSVYASNIGGHINHYRDRYGLECDNIIRLENGKYALVEIKLSAKHVDEAEEHLIKLKQLIETNQPKLGSPEFLMIVTATTMAYKKESGVLVVPIGCLKD
;
A
#
# COMPACT_ATOMS: atom_id res chain seq x y z
N MET A 1 17.77 -1.62 -8.86
CA MET A 1 18.62 -0.88 -9.79
C MET A 1 17.84 0.03 -10.73
N LEU A 2 16.96 -0.53 -11.52
CA LEU A 2 16.13 0.25 -12.42
C LEU A 2 15.26 1.26 -11.67
N LEU A 3 14.65 0.82 -10.57
CA LEU A 3 13.82 1.69 -9.76
C LEU A 3 14.62 2.82 -9.14
N TYR A 4 15.84 2.54 -8.66
CA TYR A 4 16.73 3.56 -8.12
C TYR A 4 17.08 4.58 -9.19
N PHE A 5 17.38 4.11 -10.40
CA PHE A 5 17.67 5.00 -11.52
C PHE A 5 16.51 5.96 -11.79
N PHE A 6 15.28 5.46 -11.85
CA PHE A 6 14.11 6.29 -12.09
C PHE A 6 13.86 7.29 -10.95
N THR A 7 14.04 6.88 -9.71
CA THR A 7 13.80 7.79 -8.58
C THR A 7 14.81 8.94 -8.53
N ASN A 8 16.02 8.72 -9.04
CA ASN A 8 17.05 9.76 -9.02
C ASN A 8 17.05 10.65 -10.25
N SER A 9 16.64 10.15 -11.39
CA SER A 9 16.83 10.87 -12.64
C SER A 9 15.71 11.83 -12.98
N LEU A 10 14.47 11.56 -12.59
CA LEU A 10 13.34 12.33 -13.06
C LEU A 10 12.23 12.47 -12.04
N LYS A 11 11.84 13.70 -11.78
CA LYS A 11 10.62 13.96 -11.01
C LYS A 11 9.38 13.46 -11.73
N LEU A 12 9.41 13.43 -13.07
CA LEU A 12 8.36 12.84 -13.88
C LEU A 12 8.17 11.38 -13.60
N SER A 13 9.22 10.71 -13.15
CA SER A 13 9.18 9.28 -12.90
C SER A 13 8.33 8.88 -11.71
N LYS A 14 7.91 9.83 -10.87
CA LYS A 14 7.02 9.49 -9.76
C LYS A 14 5.73 8.87 -10.25
N SER A 15 5.05 9.50 -11.21
CA SER A 15 3.84 8.92 -11.81
C SER A 15 4.11 7.59 -12.50
N PHE A 16 5.24 7.53 -13.22
CA PHE A 16 5.63 6.30 -13.91
C PHE A 16 5.87 5.18 -12.91
N LEU A 17 6.58 5.49 -11.81
CA LEU A 17 6.87 4.51 -10.77
C LEU A 17 5.60 4.07 -10.05
N GLU A 18 4.67 4.99 -9.81
CA GLU A 18 3.38 4.64 -9.22
C GLU A 18 2.61 3.67 -10.11
N ASN A 19 2.65 3.89 -11.42
CA ASN A 19 2.02 2.98 -12.38
C ASN A 19 2.68 1.59 -12.37
N LEU A 20 4.01 1.54 -12.26
CA LEU A 20 4.72 0.27 -12.14
C LEU A 20 4.34 -0.45 -10.85
N VAL A 21 4.25 0.28 -9.74
CA VAL A 21 3.84 -0.29 -8.46
C VAL A 21 2.42 -0.83 -8.56
N ASP A 22 1.51 -0.07 -9.16
CA ASP A 22 0.13 -0.51 -9.34
C ASP A 22 0.07 -1.81 -10.14
N ARG A 23 0.86 -1.91 -11.20
CA ARG A 23 0.90 -3.13 -12.01
C ARG A 23 1.44 -4.32 -11.22
N ASP A 24 2.57 -4.14 -10.54
CA ASP A 24 3.19 -5.21 -9.77
C ASP A 24 2.31 -5.61 -8.59
N LEU A 25 1.65 -4.63 -7.97
CA LEU A 25 0.74 -4.88 -6.87
C LEU A 25 -0.51 -5.63 -7.35
N SER A 26 -1.00 -5.31 -8.55
CA SER A 26 -2.12 -6.04 -9.14
C SER A 26 -1.78 -7.51 -9.39
N VAL A 27 -0.56 -7.78 -9.86
CA VAL A 27 -0.09 -9.15 -10.05
C VAL A 27 0.00 -9.87 -8.70
N TYR A 28 0.57 -9.21 -7.70
CA TYR A 28 0.67 -9.77 -6.36
C TYR A 28 -0.73 -10.09 -5.81
N ALA A 29 -1.65 -9.14 -5.91
CA ALA A 29 -3.02 -9.34 -5.42
C ALA A 29 -3.69 -10.51 -6.13
N SER A 30 -3.54 -10.61 -7.44
CA SER A 30 -4.08 -11.71 -8.22
C SER A 30 -3.54 -13.05 -7.73
N ASN A 31 -2.24 -13.10 -7.42
CA ASN A 31 -1.60 -14.33 -6.96
C ASN A 31 -2.12 -14.80 -5.58
N ILE A 32 -2.60 -13.89 -4.76
CA ILE A 32 -3.19 -14.24 -3.47
C ILE A 32 -4.73 -14.27 -3.51
N GLY A 33 -5.31 -14.26 -4.71
CA GLY A 33 -6.75 -14.38 -4.89
C GLY A 33 -7.53 -13.10 -4.66
N GLY A 34 -6.93 -11.96 -4.96
CA GLY A 34 -7.55 -10.67 -4.70
C GLY A 34 -7.54 -9.71 -5.88
N HIS A 35 -8.09 -8.55 -5.65
CA HIS A 35 -8.15 -7.45 -6.60
C HIS A 35 -7.67 -6.16 -5.96
N ILE A 36 -7.18 -5.23 -6.78
CA ILE A 36 -6.80 -3.90 -6.33
C ILE A 36 -7.95 -2.94 -6.57
N ASN A 37 -8.28 -2.16 -5.55
CA ASN A 37 -9.22 -1.05 -5.63
C ASN A 37 -8.60 0.17 -4.95
N HIS A 38 -9.09 1.36 -5.29
CA HIS A 38 -8.72 2.60 -4.61
C HIS A 38 -9.82 2.97 -3.63
N TYR A 39 -9.45 3.51 -2.49
CA TYR A 39 -10.41 3.95 -1.47
C TYR A 39 -10.38 5.46 -1.35
N ARG A 40 -11.56 6.04 -1.42
CA ARG A 40 -11.76 7.46 -1.13
C ARG A 40 -13.14 7.61 -0.52
N ASP A 41 -13.23 8.21 0.65
CA ASP A 41 -14.52 8.42 1.28
C ASP A 41 -14.92 9.89 1.23
N ARG A 42 -16.16 10.16 1.67
CA ARG A 42 -16.73 11.51 1.66
C ARG A 42 -16.05 12.44 2.64
N TYR A 43 -15.25 11.93 3.55
CA TYR A 43 -14.55 12.71 4.56
C TYR A 43 -13.13 13.07 4.13
N GLY A 44 -12.78 12.80 2.89
CA GLY A 44 -11.46 13.14 2.34
C GLY A 44 -10.36 12.15 2.67
N LEU A 45 -10.69 11.02 3.23
CA LEU A 45 -9.70 9.98 3.52
C LEU A 45 -9.49 9.12 2.28
N GLU A 46 -8.23 8.91 1.96
CA GLU A 46 -7.84 8.14 0.79
C GLU A 46 -6.84 7.06 1.17
N CYS A 47 -6.95 5.92 0.52
CA CYS A 47 -5.92 4.91 0.55
C CYS A 47 -5.50 4.64 -0.88
N ASP A 48 -4.19 4.57 -1.14
CA ASP A 48 -3.67 4.40 -2.48
C ASP A 48 -4.21 3.13 -3.11
N ASN A 49 -4.22 2.04 -2.36
CA ASN A 49 -4.73 0.78 -2.88
C ASN A 49 -5.36 -0.05 -1.77
N ILE A 50 -6.41 -0.75 -2.12
CA ILE A 50 -7.01 -1.76 -1.26
C ILE A 50 -6.92 -3.09 -2.00
N ILE A 51 -6.37 -4.09 -1.33
CA ILE A 51 -6.38 -5.45 -1.85
C ILE A 51 -7.63 -6.14 -1.28
N ARG A 52 -8.56 -6.50 -2.16
CA ARG A 52 -9.76 -7.23 -1.75
C ARG A 52 -9.60 -8.70 -2.07
N LEU A 53 -9.86 -9.54 -1.10
CA LEU A 53 -9.79 -10.99 -1.23
C LEU A 53 -11.20 -11.56 -1.45
N GLU A 54 -11.26 -12.75 -2.05
CA GLU A 54 -12.56 -13.39 -2.39
C GLU A 54 -13.45 -13.65 -1.18
N ASN A 55 -12.85 -13.85 -0.02
CA ASN A 55 -13.60 -14.12 1.21
C ASN A 55 -14.16 -12.86 1.88
N GLY A 56 -14.10 -11.71 1.21
CA GLY A 56 -14.56 -10.45 1.77
C GLY A 56 -13.53 -9.74 2.64
N LYS A 57 -12.40 -10.36 2.88
CA LYS A 57 -11.30 -9.73 3.61
C LYS A 57 -10.56 -8.75 2.72
N TYR A 58 -9.84 -7.82 3.33
CA TYR A 58 -9.13 -6.80 2.57
C TYR A 58 -7.90 -6.32 3.34
N ALA A 59 -7.00 -5.68 2.60
CA ALA A 59 -5.81 -5.06 3.16
C ALA A 59 -5.69 -3.64 2.63
N LEU A 60 -5.13 -2.75 3.44
CA LEU A 60 -4.89 -1.37 3.05
C LEU A 60 -3.42 -1.20 2.68
N VAL A 61 -3.15 -0.57 1.55
CA VAL A 61 -1.80 -0.42 1.03
C VAL A 61 -1.55 1.04 0.67
N GLU A 62 -0.41 1.55 1.10
CA GLU A 62 0.02 2.88 0.73
C GLU A 62 1.39 2.80 0.07
N ILE A 63 1.62 3.64 -0.93
CA ILE A 63 2.86 3.64 -1.69
C ILE A 63 3.66 4.87 -1.28
N LYS A 64 4.84 4.65 -0.71
CA LYS A 64 5.78 5.71 -0.36
C LYS A 64 7.17 5.29 -0.81
N LEU A 65 7.62 5.87 -1.90
CA LEU A 65 8.89 5.48 -2.51
C LEU A 65 10.09 5.83 -1.64
N SER A 66 10.00 6.88 -0.82
CA SER A 66 11.08 7.30 0.05
C SER A 66 10.90 6.77 1.47
N ALA A 67 11.98 6.29 2.07
CA ALA A 67 11.98 5.86 3.47
C ALA A 67 11.59 6.97 4.44
N LYS A 68 11.77 8.24 4.05
CA LYS A 68 11.45 9.39 4.89
C LYS A 68 9.96 9.48 5.23
N HIS A 69 9.10 8.93 4.40
CA HIS A 69 7.65 9.07 4.56
C HIS A 69 6.97 7.83 5.11
N VAL A 70 7.76 6.83 5.53
CA VAL A 70 7.19 5.58 6.05
C VAL A 70 6.40 5.82 7.33
N ASP A 71 6.92 6.61 8.26
CA ASP A 71 6.23 6.88 9.52
C ASP A 71 4.92 7.63 9.30
N GLU A 72 4.91 8.57 8.37
CA GLU A 72 3.71 9.30 8.00
C GLU A 72 2.66 8.37 7.40
N ALA A 73 3.09 7.48 6.53
CA ALA A 73 2.21 6.49 5.92
C ALA A 73 1.64 5.52 6.96
N GLU A 74 2.47 5.13 7.92
CA GLU A 74 2.01 4.28 9.01
C GLU A 74 0.88 4.93 9.81
N GLU A 75 1.06 6.19 10.20
CA GLU A 75 0.03 6.93 10.92
C GLU A 75 -1.25 7.04 10.12
N HIS A 76 -1.12 7.31 8.82
CA HIS A 76 -2.27 7.43 7.94
C HIS A 76 -3.04 6.12 7.83
N LEU A 77 -2.34 5.01 7.66
CA LEU A 77 -2.98 3.70 7.56
C LEU A 77 -3.68 3.30 8.85
N ILE A 78 -3.06 3.56 9.99
CA ILE A 78 -3.65 3.27 11.29
C ILE A 78 -4.92 4.10 11.50
N LYS A 79 -4.85 5.39 11.17
CA LYS A 79 -6.01 6.27 11.28
C LYS A 79 -7.14 5.81 10.36
N LEU A 80 -6.81 5.44 9.13
CA LEU A 80 -7.80 4.96 8.18
C LEU A 80 -8.47 3.68 8.67
N LYS A 81 -7.68 2.75 9.22
CA LYS A 81 -8.22 1.54 9.82
C LYS A 81 -9.24 1.87 10.92
N GLN A 82 -8.89 2.77 11.83
CA GLN A 82 -9.77 3.17 12.91
C GLN A 82 -11.07 3.78 12.39
N LEU A 83 -10.98 4.60 11.37
CA LEU A 83 -12.14 5.25 10.78
C LEU A 83 -13.06 4.25 10.08
N ILE A 84 -12.50 3.27 9.40
CA ILE A 84 -13.29 2.22 8.78
C ILE A 84 -14.01 1.40 9.85
N GLU A 85 -13.30 1.03 10.90
CA GLU A 85 -13.88 0.24 12.00
C GLU A 85 -15.01 1.01 12.71
N THR A 86 -14.90 2.32 12.80
CA THR A 86 -15.91 3.15 13.46
C THR A 86 -17.11 3.42 12.56
N ASN A 87 -16.86 3.80 11.30
CA ASN A 87 -17.90 4.29 10.40
C ASN A 87 -18.51 3.21 9.51
N GLN A 88 -17.79 2.13 9.29
CA GLN A 88 -18.23 1.03 8.43
C GLN A 88 -17.94 -0.33 9.08
N PRO A 89 -18.55 -0.60 10.23
CA PRO A 89 -18.22 -1.81 10.98
C PRO A 89 -18.52 -3.10 10.22
N LYS A 90 -19.42 -3.06 9.23
CA LYS A 90 -19.74 -4.23 8.43
C LYS A 90 -18.59 -4.71 7.55
N LEU A 91 -17.64 -3.81 7.24
CA LEU A 91 -16.46 -4.20 6.46
C LEU A 91 -15.47 -5.02 7.29
N GLY A 92 -15.54 -4.89 8.62
CA GLY A 92 -14.56 -5.54 9.49
C GLY A 92 -13.20 -4.83 9.43
N SER A 93 -12.27 -5.35 10.20
CA SER A 93 -10.90 -4.83 10.23
C SER A 93 -10.11 -5.34 9.03
N PRO A 94 -9.18 -4.54 8.49
CA PRO A 94 -8.28 -5.03 7.44
C PRO A 94 -7.40 -6.16 7.97
N GLU A 95 -7.08 -7.12 7.09
CA GLU A 95 -6.22 -8.24 7.44
C GLU A 95 -4.80 -7.77 7.74
N PHE A 96 -4.32 -6.79 6.97
CA PHE A 96 -3.02 -6.19 7.23
C PHE A 96 -2.96 -4.79 6.62
N LEU A 97 -1.98 -4.03 7.09
CA LEU A 97 -1.65 -2.71 6.56
C LEU A 97 -0.26 -2.82 5.97
N MET A 98 -0.05 -2.29 4.78
CA MET A 98 1.21 -2.42 4.08
C MET A 98 1.64 -1.10 3.43
N ILE A 99 2.92 -0.81 3.54
CA ILE A 99 3.55 0.32 2.86
C ILE A 99 4.52 -0.25 1.83
N VAL A 100 4.31 0.10 0.56
CA VAL A 100 5.22 -0.30 -0.52
C VAL A 100 6.24 0.81 -0.74
N THR A 101 7.51 0.44 -0.71
CA THR A 101 8.62 1.40 -0.79
C THR A 101 9.59 1.04 -1.89
N ALA A 102 10.54 1.94 -2.15
CA ALA A 102 11.68 1.67 -3.02
C ALA A 102 12.92 1.28 -2.21
N THR A 103 12.75 0.95 -0.93
CA THR A 103 13.85 0.52 -0.08
C THR A 103 14.24 -0.93 -0.38
N THR A 104 15.29 -1.42 0.27
CA THR A 104 15.83 -2.74 -0.06
C THR A 104 15.42 -3.84 0.91
N MET A 105 14.86 -3.49 2.06
CA MET A 105 14.52 -4.48 3.09
C MET A 105 13.05 -4.44 3.46
N ALA A 106 12.45 -5.63 3.55
CA ALA A 106 11.12 -5.79 4.10
C ALA A 106 11.21 -5.91 5.61
N TYR A 107 10.28 -5.29 6.31
CA TYR A 107 10.23 -5.40 7.77
C TYR A 107 8.82 -5.08 8.27
N LYS A 108 8.58 -5.42 9.54
CA LYS A 108 7.31 -5.16 10.19
C LYS A 108 7.54 -4.14 11.30
N LYS A 109 6.72 -3.09 11.31
CA LYS A 109 6.79 -2.09 12.36
C LYS A 109 6.16 -2.64 13.64
N GLU A 110 6.46 -2.01 14.77
CA GLU A 110 5.88 -2.43 16.06
C GLU A 110 4.37 -2.41 16.05
N SER A 111 3.78 -1.48 15.31
CA SER A 111 2.33 -1.39 15.14
C SER A 111 1.73 -2.56 14.36
N GLY A 112 2.55 -3.37 13.72
CA GLY A 112 2.10 -4.45 12.86
C GLY A 112 2.06 -4.07 11.38
N VAL A 113 2.28 -2.82 11.03
CA VAL A 113 2.30 -2.38 9.64
C VAL A 113 3.51 -2.99 8.93
N LEU A 114 3.26 -3.58 7.76
CA LEU A 114 4.31 -4.18 6.94
C LEU A 114 4.93 -3.13 6.03
N VAL A 115 6.25 -3.14 5.93
CA VAL A 115 6.98 -2.29 4.99
C VAL A 115 7.64 -3.22 3.99
N VAL A 116 7.26 -3.10 2.71
CA VAL A 116 7.64 -4.07 1.69
C VAL A 116 8.24 -3.34 0.48
N PRO A 117 9.48 -3.65 0.10
CA PRO A 117 10.05 -3.11 -1.12
C PRO A 117 9.27 -3.57 -2.34
N ILE A 118 9.18 -2.71 -3.35
CA ILE A 118 8.48 -3.05 -4.59
C ILE A 118 9.02 -4.34 -5.21
N GLY A 119 10.34 -4.57 -5.10
CA GLY A 119 10.95 -5.79 -5.65
C GLY A 119 10.44 -7.08 -5.01
N CYS A 120 9.90 -7.00 -3.80
CA CYS A 120 9.35 -8.17 -3.10
C CYS A 120 7.92 -8.49 -3.51
N LEU A 121 7.27 -7.63 -4.32
CA LEU A 121 5.93 -7.89 -4.82
C LEU A 121 5.92 -8.86 -6.00
N LYS A 122 7.07 -9.09 -6.58
CA LYS A 122 7.19 -10.08 -7.64
C LYS A 122 7.29 -11.45 -6.98
N ASP A 123 6.60 -12.41 -7.52
CA ASP A 123 6.56 -13.78 -7.04
C ASP A 123 7.91 -14.40 -6.77
#